data_721921f8fc9f50dc1c13c49834a3ff01
#
_entry.id   721921f8fc9f50dc1c13c49834a3ff01
#
_cell.length_a   1.000
_cell.length_b   1.000
_cell.length_c   1.000
_cell.angle_alpha   90.00
_cell.angle_beta   90.00
_cell.angle_gamma   90.00
#
_symmetry.space_group_name_H-M   'P 1'
#
loop_
_entity.id
_entity.type
_entity.pdbx_description
1 polymer ?
#
loop_
_entity_poly.entity_id
_entity_poly.type
_entity_poly.pdbx_seq_one_letter_code
_entity_poly.pdbx_strand_id
1 'polypeptide(L)'
;LQCALREWREELGLSAVVEPLSEPVALTEVHVVPSRFIVRPHVAAVRLAEVLDFDVTEVAAVHRLRIEDLLDQAFQLTQRVRVGGQSGFTIEAPGFAFPDMPFIWGATAMMLGELRAILSVHGG
;
A
#
# COMPACT_ATOMS: atom_id res chain seq x y z
N LEU A 1 -4.46 15.52 -0.48
CA LEU A 1 -4.59 14.93 0.85
C LEU A 1 -6.04 14.76 1.30
N GLN A 2 -6.87 15.80 1.17
CA GLN A 2 -8.28 15.71 1.58
C GLN A 2 -9.05 14.66 0.79
N CYS A 3 -8.75 14.52 -0.51
CA CYS A 3 -9.34 13.50 -1.36
C CYS A 3 -9.00 12.09 -0.87
N ALA A 4 -7.72 11.85 -0.56
CA ALA A 4 -7.26 10.55 -0.07
C ALA A 4 -7.92 10.18 1.25
N LEU A 5 -8.02 11.13 2.18
CA LEU A 5 -8.66 10.89 3.48
C LEU A 5 -10.15 10.61 3.34
N ARG A 6 -10.83 11.34 2.44
CA ARG A 6 -12.26 11.13 2.18
C ARG A 6 -12.50 9.74 1.62
N GLU A 7 -11.77 9.34 0.58
CA GLU A 7 -11.91 8.04 -0.03
C GLU A 7 -11.61 6.91 0.95
N TRP A 8 -10.58 7.09 1.77
CA TRP A 8 -10.22 6.10 2.77
C TRP A 8 -11.35 5.87 3.78
N ARG A 9 -11.97 6.95 4.24
CA ARG A 9 -13.12 6.85 5.15
C ARG A 9 -14.33 6.19 4.49
N GLU A 10 -14.58 6.52 3.23
CA GLU A 10 -15.68 5.91 2.47
C GLU A 10 -15.45 4.41 2.26
N GLU A 11 -14.23 4.00 1.94
CA GLU A 11 -13.89 2.61 1.67
C GLU A 11 -13.83 1.75 2.92
N LEU A 12 -13.25 2.26 4.01
CA LEU A 12 -13.04 1.51 5.24
C LEU A 12 -14.09 1.74 6.31
N GLY A 13 -15.05 2.63 6.07
CA GLY A 13 -16.08 3.00 7.03
C GLY A 13 -15.70 4.21 7.87
N LEU A 14 -16.70 5.01 8.24
CA LEU A 14 -16.48 6.27 8.96
C LEU A 14 -15.90 6.06 10.36
N SER A 15 -16.15 4.90 10.97
CA SER A 15 -15.68 4.57 12.30
C SER A 15 -14.33 3.86 12.32
N ALA A 16 -13.70 3.65 11.16
CA ALA A 16 -12.43 2.93 11.08
C ALA A 16 -11.30 3.65 11.82
N VAL A 17 -11.28 4.98 11.76
CA VAL A 17 -10.28 5.80 12.46
C VAL A 17 -10.84 6.22 13.81
N VAL A 18 -10.28 5.66 14.88
CA VAL A 18 -10.65 6.04 16.25
C VAL A 18 -9.93 7.31 16.63
N GLU A 19 -8.65 7.42 16.28
CA GLU A 19 -7.82 8.55 16.68
C GLU A 19 -6.67 8.74 15.71
N PRO A 20 -6.47 9.95 15.15
CA PRO A 20 -5.26 10.24 14.40
C PRO A 20 -4.09 10.45 15.39
N LEU A 21 -2.96 9.80 15.13
CA LEU A 21 -1.78 9.86 15.97
C LEU A 21 -0.71 10.81 15.45
N SER A 22 -0.77 11.18 14.16
CA SER A 22 0.18 12.10 13.56
C SER A 22 -0.42 12.80 12.36
N GLU A 23 0.23 13.89 11.95
CA GLU A 23 -0.07 14.51 10.67
C GLU A 23 0.33 13.57 9.53
N PRO A 24 -0.46 13.48 8.45
CA PRO A 24 -0.06 12.71 7.28
C PRO A 24 1.23 13.25 6.67
N VAL A 25 2.05 12.33 6.19
CA VAL A 25 3.33 12.65 5.55
C VAL A 25 3.25 12.24 4.08
N ALA A 26 3.63 13.16 3.19
CA ALA A 26 3.69 12.87 1.77
C ALA A 26 4.93 12.04 1.43
N LEU A 27 4.73 11.00 0.63
CA LEU A 27 5.81 10.21 0.06
C LEU A 27 6.14 10.74 -1.35
N THR A 28 7.17 10.17 -1.97
CA THR A 28 7.57 10.55 -3.32
C THR A 28 6.48 10.21 -4.33
N GLU A 29 6.25 11.11 -5.28
CA GLU A 29 5.29 10.88 -6.35
C GLU A 29 5.67 9.67 -7.18
N VAL A 30 4.67 8.88 -7.55
CA VAL A 30 4.84 7.69 -8.38
C VAL A 30 4.12 7.91 -9.70
N HIS A 31 4.84 7.74 -10.80
CA HIS A 31 4.28 7.81 -12.15
C HIS A 31 3.86 6.41 -12.58
N VAL A 32 2.58 6.23 -12.82
CA VAL A 32 2.02 4.94 -13.21
C VAL A 32 1.94 4.85 -14.74
N VAL A 33 2.77 3.99 -15.32
CA VAL A 33 2.84 3.78 -16.76
C VAL A 33 1.99 2.54 -17.10
N PRO A 34 1.22 2.52 -18.18
CA PRO A 34 1.10 3.53 -19.24
C PRO A 34 0.00 4.59 -19.02
N SER A 35 -0.71 4.55 -17.92
CA SER A 35 -1.88 5.40 -17.68
C SER A 35 -1.58 6.89 -17.61
N ARG A 36 -0.32 7.28 -17.40
CA ARG A 36 0.12 8.66 -17.21
C ARG A 36 -0.41 9.32 -15.93
N PHE A 37 -0.99 8.53 -15.03
CA PHE A 37 -1.37 9.05 -13.73
C PHE A 37 -0.15 9.32 -12.87
N ILE A 38 -0.22 10.39 -12.10
CA ILE A 38 0.76 10.69 -11.05
C ILE A 38 0.08 10.48 -9.72
N VAL A 39 0.61 9.55 -8.93
CA VAL A 39 0.08 9.26 -7.61
C VAL A 39 0.93 9.95 -6.56
N ARG A 40 0.29 10.68 -5.65
CA ARG A 40 0.94 11.32 -4.52
C ARG A 40 0.57 10.57 -3.26
N PRO A 41 1.41 9.58 -2.84
CA PRO A 41 1.09 8.77 -1.67
C PRO A 41 1.24 9.57 -0.39
N HIS A 42 0.41 9.24 0.58
CA HIS A 42 0.50 9.81 1.93
C HIS A 42 0.45 8.68 2.93
N VAL A 43 1.16 8.82 4.03
CA VAL A 43 1.13 7.89 5.14
C VAL A 43 0.76 8.64 6.41
N ALA A 44 -0.08 8.01 7.23
CA ALA A 44 -0.50 8.59 8.49
C ALA A 44 -0.52 7.51 9.58
N ALA A 45 -0.16 7.90 10.79
CA ALA A 45 -0.31 7.04 11.95
C ALA A 45 -1.67 7.30 12.58
N VAL A 46 -2.44 6.24 12.74
CA VAL A 46 -3.80 6.34 13.29
C VAL A 46 -4.07 5.17 14.21
N ARG A 47 -5.05 5.34 15.09
CA ARG A 47 -5.62 4.22 15.84
C ARG A 47 -6.86 3.74 15.08
N LEU A 48 -6.88 2.48 14.70
CA LEU A 48 -7.99 1.88 13.97
C LEU A 48 -8.94 1.13 14.91
N ALA A 49 -10.19 1.04 14.50
CA ALA A 49 -11.14 0.12 15.13
C ALA A 49 -10.68 -1.32 14.91
N GLU A 50 -11.00 -2.21 15.86
CA GLU A 50 -10.65 -3.62 15.74
C GLU A 50 -11.32 -4.28 14.53
N VAL A 51 -12.56 -3.87 14.25
CA VAL A 51 -13.34 -4.37 13.13
C VAL A 51 -13.52 -3.23 12.14
N LEU A 52 -13.12 -3.46 10.88
CA LEU A 52 -13.28 -2.51 9.80
C LEU A 52 -14.50 -2.88 8.99
N ASP A 53 -15.42 -1.92 8.83
CA ASP A 53 -16.63 -2.08 8.02
C ASP A 53 -16.39 -1.41 6.67
N PHE A 54 -15.75 -2.14 5.77
CA PHE A 54 -15.40 -1.60 4.45
C PHE A 54 -16.43 -1.92 3.39
N ASP A 55 -16.49 -1.08 2.36
CA ASP A 55 -17.41 -1.23 1.25
C ASP A 55 -16.96 -2.36 0.33
N VAL A 56 -17.69 -3.47 0.35
CA VAL A 56 -17.35 -4.66 -0.46
C VAL A 56 -17.51 -4.45 -1.95
N THR A 57 -18.18 -3.38 -2.38
CA THR A 57 -18.31 -3.07 -3.81
C THR A 57 -17.09 -2.37 -4.37
N GLU A 58 -16.33 -1.69 -3.53
CA GLU A 58 -15.11 -0.97 -3.92
C GLU A 58 -13.84 -1.64 -3.42
N VAL A 59 -13.91 -2.30 -2.26
CA VAL A 59 -12.74 -2.90 -1.60
C VAL A 59 -12.91 -4.40 -1.55
N ALA A 60 -12.08 -5.14 -2.28
CA ALA A 60 -12.14 -6.60 -2.31
C ALA A 60 -11.64 -7.20 -1.00
N ALA A 61 -10.62 -6.60 -0.39
CA ALA A 61 -10.06 -7.09 0.87
C ALA A 61 -9.23 -5.98 1.53
N VAL A 62 -9.12 -6.05 2.86
CA VAL A 62 -8.22 -5.21 3.63
C VAL A 62 -7.20 -6.12 4.30
N HIS A 63 -5.92 -5.83 4.07
CA HIS A 63 -4.84 -6.60 4.65
C HIS A 63 -4.14 -5.79 5.73
N ARG A 64 -3.80 -6.45 6.83
CA ARG A 64 -3.02 -5.86 7.90
C ARG A 64 -1.61 -6.43 7.83
N LEU A 65 -0.64 -5.56 7.65
CA LEU A 65 0.75 -5.93 7.57
C LEU A 65 1.47 -5.43 8.81
N ARG A 66 2.21 -6.32 9.46
CA ARG A 66 3.03 -5.93 10.60
C ARG A 66 4.27 -5.17 10.11
N ILE A 67 4.65 -4.12 10.82
CA ILE A 67 5.84 -3.34 10.45
C ILE A 67 7.08 -4.21 10.43
N GLU A 68 7.22 -5.14 11.37
CA GLU A 68 8.36 -6.05 11.40
C GLU A 68 8.44 -6.94 10.15
N ASP A 69 7.30 -7.32 9.56
CA ASP A 69 7.28 -8.06 8.31
C ASP A 69 7.69 -7.17 7.13
N LEU A 70 7.22 -5.93 7.11
CA LEU A 70 7.64 -4.96 6.09
C LEU A 70 9.16 -4.76 6.10
N LEU A 71 9.77 -4.75 7.27
CA LEU A 71 11.20 -4.55 7.42
C LEU A 71 12.03 -5.81 7.18
N ASP A 72 11.40 -6.98 7.09
CA ASP A 72 12.08 -8.24 6.90
C ASP A 72 12.46 -8.44 5.43
N GLN A 73 13.75 -8.54 5.16
CA GLN A 73 14.26 -8.72 3.80
C GLN A 73 13.81 -10.03 3.16
N ALA A 74 13.45 -11.03 3.96
CA ALA A 74 13.02 -12.33 3.44
C ALA A 74 11.78 -12.23 2.55
N PHE A 75 10.94 -11.20 2.73
CA PHE A 75 9.73 -11.02 1.94
C PHE A 75 9.95 -10.16 0.69
N GLN A 76 11.12 -9.54 0.53
CA GLN A 76 11.47 -8.83 -0.70
C GLN A 76 12.03 -9.82 -1.71
N LEU A 77 11.39 -9.91 -2.87
CA LEU A 77 11.84 -10.82 -3.91
C LEU A 77 11.33 -10.35 -5.28
N THR A 78 11.82 -11.02 -6.31
CA THR A 78 11.39 -10.78 -7.68
C THR A 78 10.56 -11.97 -8.14
N GLN A 79 9.40 -11.70 -8.73
CA GLN A 79 8.54 -12.73 -9.29
C GLN A 79 8.17 -12.40 -10.74
N ARG A 80 7.76 -13.42 -11.47
CA ARG A 80 7.19 -13.24 -12.79
C ARG A 80 5.74 -12.82 -12.67
N VAL A 81 5.39 -11.72 -13.32
CA VAL A 81 4.02 -11.23 -13.36
C VAL A 81 3.61 -11.04 -14.82
N ARG A 82 2.33 -11.28 -15.08
CA ARG A 82 1.79 -11.10 -16.42
C ARG A 82 1.19 -9.70 -16.53
N VAL A 83 1.56 -8.99 -17.60
CA VAL A 83 1.08 -7.64 -17.89
C VAL A 83 0.50 -7.59 -19.29
N GLY A 84 -0.41 -6.65 -19.55
CA GLY A 84 -0.93 -6.39 -20.89
C GLY A 84 -2.11 -7.23 -21.34
N GLY A 85 -2.83 -7.87 -20.44
CA GLY A 85 -4.05 -8.61 -20.77
C GLY A 85 -3.83 -9.79 -21.73
N GLN A 86 -4.71 -9.94 -22.72
CA GLN A 86 -4.67 -11.09 -23.64
C GLN A 86 -3.43 -11.14 -24.51
N SER A 87 -2.95 -9.98 -24.95
CA SER A 87 -1.73 -9.88 -25.75
C SER A 87 -0.52 -9.63 -24.86
N GLY A 88 -0.66 -9.89 -23.57
CA GLY A 88 0.34 -9.55 -22.58
C GLY A 88 1.57 -10.42 -22.62
N PHE A 89 2.53 -10.01 -21.86
CA PHE A 89 3.81 -10.67 -21.69
C PHE A 89 4.14 -10.79 -20.22
N THR A 90 5.11 -11.65 -19.92
CA THR A 90 5.57 -11.86 -18.55
C THR A 90 6.81 -11.01 -18.30
N ILE A 91 6.84 -10.31 -17.18
CA ILE A 91 8.01 -9.56 -16.73
C ILE A 91 8.44 -10.08 -15.38
N GLU A 92 9.70 -9.85 -15.05
CA GLU A 92 10.21 -10.06 -13.71
C GLU A 92 10.07 -8.76 -12.93
N ALA A 93 9.26 -8.77 -11.90
CA ALA A 93 8.96 -7.58 -11.12
C ALA A 93 9.48 -7.73 -9.70
N PRO A 94 10.23 -6.75 -9.19
CA PRO A 94 10.56 -6.71 -7.77
C PRO A 94 9.34 -6.34 -6.95
N GLY A 95 9.24 -6.90 -5.77
CA GLY A 95 8.09 -6.63 -4.92
C GLY A 95 8.18 -7.32 -3.58
N PHE A 96 7.02 -7.54 -2.97
CA PHE A 96 6.89 -8.12 -1.64
C PHE A 96 5.93 -9.30 -1.65
N ALA A 97 6.37 -10.42 -1.10
CA ALA A 97 5.57 -11.62 -0.95
C ALA A 97 5.33 -11.90 0.54
N PHE A 98 4.40 -11.16 1.13
CA PHE A 98 4.03 -11.35 2.54
C PHE A 98 3.09 -12.54 2.70
N PRO A 99 3.10 -13.21 3.87
CA PRO A 99 2.19 -14.32 4.12
C PRO A 99 0.72 -13.89 3.98
N ASP A 100 -0.10 -14.77 3.40
CA ASP A 100 -1.55 -14.60 3.29
C ASP A 100 -2.00 -13.37 2.51
N MET A 101 -1.14 -12.85 1.64
CA MET A 101 -1.44 -11.71 0.78
C MET A 101 -1.02 -12.01 -0.66
N PRO A 102 -1.70 -11.39 -1.64
CA PRO A 102 -1.19 -11.42 -3.01
C PRO A 102 0.20 -10.77 -3.12
N PHE A 103 0.96 -11.16 -4.12
CA PHE A 103 2.25 -10.53 -4.40
C PHE A 103 2.06 -9.04 -4.71
N ILE A 104 2.78 -8.18 -4.00
CA ILE A 104 2.71 -6.73 -4.16
C ILE A 104 3.86 -6.27 -5.03
N TRP A 105 3.53 -5.66 -6.17
CA TRP A 105 4.51 -5.16 -7.13
C TRP A 105 4.03 -3.84 -7.74
N GLY A 106 4.84 -3.25 -8.62
CA GLY A 106 4.47 -2.01 -9.30
C GLY A 106 4.45 -0.81 -8.37
N ALA A 107 3.50 0.10 -8.59
CA ALA A 107 3.42 1.36 -7.87
C ALA A 107 3.28 1.15 -6.35
N THR A 108 2.44 0.21 -5.94
CA THR A 108 2.24 -0.08 -4.51
C THR A 108 3.55 -0.56 -3.86
N ALA A 109 4.31 -1.39 -4.54
CA ALA A 109 5.60 -1.85 -4.03
C ALA A 109 6.60 -0.70 -3.90
N MET A 110 6.57 0.26 -4.81
CA MET A 110 7.42 1.46 -4.71
C MET A 110 7.07 2.29 -3.48
N MET A 111 5.78 2.47 -3.20
CA MET A 111 5.33 3.19 -2.02
C MET A 111 5.74 2.48 -0.73
N LEU A 112 5.56 1.17 -0.66
CA LEU A 112 5.96 0.38 0.49
C LEU A 112 7.49 0.37 0.67
N GLY A 113 8.23 0.34 -0.42
CA GLY A 113 9.69 0.40 -0.38
C GLY A 113 10.20 1.70 0.23
N GLU A 114 9.57 2.81 -0.12
CA GLU A 114 9.93 4.11 0.47
C GLU A 114 9.58 4.15 1.96
N LEU A 115 8.38 3.70 2.32
CA LEU A 115 7.97 3.63 3.72
C LEU A 115 8.92 2.73 4.52
N ARG A 116 9.30 1.59 3.97
CA ARG A 116 10.28 0.69 4.59
C ARG A 116 11.61 1.38 4.84
N ALA A 117 12.11 2.14 3.86
CA ALA A 117 13.36 2.87 3.99
C ALA A 117 13.28 3.92 5.11
N ILE A 118 12.17 4.65 5.18
CA ILE A 118 11.96 5.66 6.23
C ILE A 118 11.93 5.00 7.61
N LEU A 119 11.18 3.92 7.76
CA LEU A 119 11.05 3.22 9.04
C LEU A 119 12.38 2.57 9.46
N SER A 120 13.18 2.11 8.51
CA SER A 120 14.50 1.53 8.81
C SER A 120 15.46 2.55 9.40
N VAL A 121 15.37 3.81 8.96
CA VAL A 121 16.23 4.89 9.46
C VAL A 121 15.77 5.36 10.84
N HIS A 122 14.47 5.46 11.06
CA HIS A 122 13.89 6.08 12.25
C HIS A 122 13.37 5.08 13.28
N GLY A 123 13.07 3.86 12.84
CA GLY A 123 12.51 2.82 13.69
C GLY A 123 13.52 1.92 14.37
N GLY A 124 14.79 2.14 14.09
CA GLY A 124 15.89 1.41 14.72
C GLY A 124 15.93 -0.06 14.42
#